data_d16060182c9d131029b45ca98770216b
#
_entry.id   d16060182c9d131029b45ca98770216b
#
_cell.length_a   1.000
_cell.length_b   1.000
_cell.length_c   1.000
_cell.angle_alpha   90.00
_cell.angle_beta   90.00
_cell.angle_gamma   90.00
#
_symmetry.space_group_name_H-M   'P 1'
#
loop_
_entity.id
_entity.type
_entity.pdbx_description
1 polymer ?
#
loop_
_entity_poly.entity_id
_entity_poly.type
_entity_poly.pdbx_seq_one_letter_code
_entity_poly.pdbx_strand_id
1 'polypeptide(L)'
;MFHNGVLIQNNVELTGPTDWIDRAPYQPHPEKQPIALQDHGNPVRFRNIWVRELGRPGRKELTLSPALLDSYAGKYDPLEISREGSQLVARLAGRKLLLFAESPTRFFAKTTDVQIEFPGGGQGKPDRLIWSVGEGAHEAKRTQ
;
A
#
# COMPACT_ATOMS: atom_id res chain seq x y z
N MET A 1 0.39 13.80 -3.16
CA MET A 1 0.09 15.06 -2.45
C MET A 1 -0.95 15.86 -3.24
N PHE A 2 -1.94 16.40 -2.54
CA PHE A 2 -2.95 17.29 -3.13
C PHE A 2 -2.79 18.70 -2.58
N HIS A 3 -2.97 19.69 -3.44
CA HIS A 3 -3.05 21.10 -3.05
C HIS A 3 -4.37 21.67 -3.58
N ASN A 4 -5.24 22.13 -2.70
CA ASN A 4 -6.60 22.61 -3.03
C ASN A 4 -7.41 21.62 -3.91
N GLY A 5 -7.30 20.32 -3.62
CA GLY A 5 -7.98 19.27 -4.38
C GLY A 5 -7.30 18.87 -5.70
N VAL A 6 -6.24 19.55 -6.11
CA VAL A 6 -5.48 19.21 -7.31
C VAL A 6 -4.31 18.31 -6.93
N LEU A 7 -4.18 17.18 -7.63
CA LEU A 7 -3.06 16.26 -7.43
C LEU A 7 -1.79 16.86 -8.01
N ILE A 8 -0.86 17.29 -7.15
CA ILE A 8 0.40 17.93 -7.55
C ILE A 8 1.61 16.99 -7.49
N GLN A 9 1.54 15.96 -6.65
CA GLN A 9 2.56 14.91 -6.59
C GLN A 9 1.89 13.56 -6.42
N ASN A 10 2.19 12.63 -7.32
CA ASN A 10 1.68 11.27 -7.27
C ASN A 10 2.84 10.29 -7.38
N ASN A 11 3.21 9.68 -6.26
CA ASN A 11 4.28 8.69 -6.18
C ASN A 11 5.60 9.17 -6.80
N VAL A 12 5.96 10.43 -6.51
CA VAL A 12 7.19 11.06 -7.01
C VAL A 12 8.35 10.65 -6.12
N GLU A 13 9.44 10.20 -6.72
CA GLU A 13 10.69 9.96 -6.01
C GLU A 13 11.32 11.30 -5.61
N LEU A 14 11.64 11.42 -4.32
CA LEU A 14 12.30 12.61 -3.78
C LEU A 14 13.81 12.41 -3.84
N THR A 15 14.52 13.31 -4.50
CA THR A 15 15.96 13.20 -4.74
C THR A 15 16.83 13.96 -3.73
N GLY A 16 16.22 14.68 -2.81
CA GLY A 16 16.91 15.42 -1.76
C GLY A 16 16.06 16.56 -1.19
N PRO A 17 16.56 17.27 -0.19
CA PRO A 17 15.87 18.42 0.39
C PRO A 17 15.86 19.61 -0.59
N THR A 18 14.93 20.54 -0.35
CA THR A 18 14.95 21.85 -1.01
C THR A 18 16.04 22.72 -0.41
N ASP A 19 16.91 23.26 -1.24
CA ASP A 19 17.95 24.19 -0.84
C ASP A 19 17.81 25.51 -1.60
N TRP A 20 18.55 26.54 -1.15
CA TRP A 20 18.42 27.93 -1.65
C TRP A 20 18.84 28.08 -3.11
N ILE A 21 19.96 27.48 -3.52
CA ILE A 21 20.55 27.67 -4.85
C ILE A 21 20.64 26.37 -5.62
N ASP A 22 21.07 25.29 -4.99
CA ASP A 22 21.28 23.99 -5.60
C ASP A 22 20.43 22.90 -4.95
N ARG A 23 20.29 21.78 -5.63
CA ARG A 23 19.72 20.59 -5.04
C ARG A 23 20.78 19.93 -4.14
N ALA A 24 20.60 20.04 -2.84
CA ALA A 24 21.43 19.29 -1.92
C ALA A 24 21.24 17.76 -2.18
N PRO A 25 22.33 16.98 -2.18
CA PRO A 25 22.22 15.54 -2.35
C PRO A 25 21.44 14.91 -1.20
N TYR A 26 20.75 13.83 -1.50
CA TYR A 26 20.04 13.05 -0.48
C TYR A 26 21.03 12.60 0.61
N GLN A 27 20.68 12.86 1.86
CA GLN A 27 21.46 12.40 3.01
C GLN A 27 20.70 11.25 3.68
N PRO A 28 21.37 10.13 3.99
CA PRO A 28 20.75 9.06 4.77
C PRO A 28 20.22 9.61 6.11
N HIS A 29 19.02 9.25 6.45
CA HIS A 29 18.36 9.67 7.68
C HIS A 29 17.72 8.49 8.40
N PRO A 30 17.46 8.58 9.71
CA PRO A 30 16.70 7.56 10.43
C PRO A 30 15.33 7.31 9.80
N GLU A 31 14.87 6.07 9.86
CA GLU A 31 13.55 5.66 9.32
C GLU A 31 12.39 6.44 9.97
N LYS A 32 12.56 6.85 11.22
CA LYS A 32 11.59 7.64 11.97
C LYS A 32 12.12 9.02 12.26
N GLN A 33 11.39 10.02 11.81
CA GLN A 33 11.69 11.43 12.07
C GLN A 33 10.42 12.19 12.46
N PRO A 34 10.54 13.30 13.23
CA PRO A 34 9.40 14.15 13.51
C PRO A 34 8.90 14.85 12.25
N ILE A 35 7.59 15.09 12.21
CA ILE A 35 7.00 15.96 11.19
C ILE A 35 7.31 17.39 11.59
N ALA A 36 7.98 18.14 10.72
CA ALA A 36 8.25 19.56 10.90
C ALA A 36 7.26 20.39 10.06
N LEU A 37 6.72 21.42 10.66
CA LEU A 37 5.92 22.44 9.98
C LEU A 37 6.76 23.71 9.92
N GLN A 38 6.87 24.28 8.73
CA GLN A 38 7.73 25.43 8.50
C GLN A 38 6.89 26.69 8.23
N ASP A 39 7.27 27.81 8.83
CA ASP A 39 6.95 29.14 8.35
C ASP A 39 8.20 29.82 7.77
N HIS A 40 8.02 30.90 7.05
CA HIS A 40 9.08 31.67 6.44
C HIS A 40 8.95 33.15 6.77
N GLY A 41 8.66 33.45 8.05
CA GLY A 41 8.45 34.81 8.52
C GLY A 41 7.08 35.40 8.19
N ASN A 42 6.16 34.60 7.66
CA ASN A 42 4.79 34.99 7.41
C ASN A 42 3.85 34.38 8.46
N PRO A 43 2.71 35.01 8.78
CA PRO A 43 1.76 34.48 9.75
C PRO A 43 1.02 33.27 9.19
N VAL A 44 1.67 32.10 9.16
CA VAL A 44 1.10 30.83 8.74
C VAL A 44 0.34 30.19 9.89
N ARG A 45 -0.82 29.63 9.58
CA ARG A 45 -1.65 28.89 10.54
C ARG A 45 -1.90 27.50 10.02
N PHE A 46 -1.71 26.50 10.89
CA PHE A 46 -1.98 25.11 10.60
C PHE A 46 -3.18 24.63 11.42
N ARG A 47 -4.03 23.80 10.82
CA ARG A 47 -5.15 23.16 11.52
C ARG A 47 -5.48 21.83 10.86
N ASN A 48 -6.18 20.95 11.61
CA ASN A 48 -6.69 19.68 11.10
C ASN A 48 -5.59 18.84 10.45
N ILE A 49 -4.43 18.72 11.13
CA ILE A 49 -3.33 17.90 10.68
C ILE A 49 -3.60 16.47 11.12
N TRP A 50 -3.74 15.59 10.16
CA TRP A 50 -3.97 14.17 10.38
C TRP A 50 -2.78 13.38 9.88
N VAL A 51 -2.28 12.49 10.73
CA VAL A 51 -1.21 11.57 10.38
C VAL A 51 -1.76 10.16 10.46
N ARG A 52 -1.58 9.41 9.38
CA ARG A 52 -1.89 7.98 9.34
C ARG A 52 -0.65 7.21 8.96
N GLU A 53 -0.27 6.27 9.78
CA GLU A 53 0.79 5.33 9.45
C GLU A 53 0.31 4.41 8.32
N LEU A 54 1.00 4.45 7.19
CA LEU A 54 0.71 3.60 6.05
C LEU A 54 1.51 2.30 6.19
N GLY A 55 0.82 1.23 6.50
CA GLY A 55 1.43 -0.06 6.81
C GLY A 55 1.78 -0.19 8.30
N ARG A 56 1.87 -1.41 8.78
CA ARG A 56 2.35 -1.68 10.15
C ARG A 56 3.87 -1.80 10.11
N PRO A 57 4.63 -0.99 10.86
CA PRO A 57 6.07 -1.17 10.98
C PRO A 57 6.38 -2.59 11.44
N GLY A 58 7.31 -3.26 10.76
CA GLY A 58 7.78 -4.59 11.16
C GLY A 58 7.00 -5.77 10.59
N ARG A 59 6.10 -5.58 9.62
CA ARG A 59 5.54 -6.72 8.87
C ARG A 59 6.67 -7.43 8.13
N LYS A 60 6.92 -8.68 8.50
CA LYS A 60 7.84 -9.54 7.73
C LYS A 60 7.18 -9.84 6.39
N GLU A 61 7.90 -9.54 5.32
CA GLU A 61 7.52 -9.98 3.99
C GLU A 61 8.01 -11.40 3.77
N LEU A 62 7.11 -12.25 3.33
CA LEU A 62 7.43 -13.62 2.96
C LEU A 62 7.51 -13.73 1.44
N THR A 63 8.51 -14.46 0.97
CA THR A 63 8.55 -14.93 -0.41
C THR A 63 7.81 -16.26 -0.49
N LEU A 64 6.72 -16.28 -1.25
CA LEU A 64 5.92 -17.47 -1.47
C LEU A 64 6.25 -18.11 -2.81
N SER A 65 6.00 -19.42 -2.93
CA SER A 65 6.22 -20.12 -4.19
C SER A 65 5.27 -19.61 -5.29
N PRO A 66 5.71 -19.57 -6.55
CA PRO A 66 4.84 -19.20 -7.67
C PRO A 66 3.56 -20.04 -7.76
N ALA A 67 3.66 -21.34 -7.48
CA ALA A 67 2.51 -22.25 -7.51
C ALA A 67 1.44 -21.87 -6.47
N LEU A 68 1.87 -21.43 -5.26
CA LEU A 68 0.93 -20.96 -4.24
C LEU A 68 0.29 -19.63 -4.66
N LEU A 69 1.06 -18.70 -5.19
CA LEU A 69 0.54 -17.42 -5.68
C LEU A 69 -0.45 -17.64 -6.85
N ASP A 70 -0.16 -18.55 -7.76
CA ASP A 70 -1.05 -18.90 -8.87
C ASP A 70 -2.37 -19.50 -8.39
N SER A 71 -2.39 -20.19 -7.25
CA SER A 71 -3.63 -20.71 -6.67
C SER A 71 -4.61 -19.62 -6.22
N TYR A 72 -4.09 -18.45 -5.88
CA TYR A 72 -4.89 -17.28 -5.46
C TYR A 72 -5.39 -16.44 -6.63
N ALA A 73 -4.76 -16.56 -7.81
CA ALA A 73 -5.17 -15.80 -8.98
C ALA A 73 -6.59 -16.21 -9.41
N GLY A 74 -7.41 -15.21 -9.72
CA GLY A 74 -8.81 -15.39 -10.13
C GLY A 74 -9.63 -14.13 -9.96
N LYS A 75 -10.91 -14.23 -10.33
CA LYS A 75 -11.88 -13.15 -10.13
C LYS A 75 -12.64 -13.38 -8.83
N TYR A 76 -12.69 -12.34 -8.00
CA TYR A 76 -13.43 -12.27 -6.73
C TYR A 76 -14.19 -10.96 -6.74
N ASP A 77 -15.42 -10.98 -7.19
CA ASP A 77 -16.18 -9.74 -7.38
C ASP A 77 -16.29 -8.90 -6.09
N PRO A 78 -15.84 -7.61 -6.12
CA PRO A 78 -15.42 -6.77 -7.26
C PRO A 78 -13.91 -6.76 -7.55
N LEU A 79 -13.12 -7.66 -6.97
CA LEU A 79 -11.67 -7.73 -7.09
C LEU A 79 -11.23 -8.73 -8.16
N GLU A 80 -10.14 -8.41 -8.85
CA GLU A 80 -9.38 -9.35 -9.66
C GLU A 80 -7.98 -9.53 -9.08
N ILE A 81 -7.60 -10.78 -8.82
CA ILE A 81 -6.28 -11.13 -8.31
C ILE A 81 -5.47 -11.79 -9.42
N SER A 82 -4.28 -11.30 -9.66
CA SER A 82 -3.34 -11.88 -10.62
C SER A 82 -1.95 -11.96 -10.03
N ARG A 83 -1.08 -12.82 -10.58
CA ARG A 83 0.34 -12.83 -10.22
C ARG A 83 1.15 -12.03 -11.23
N GLU A 84 2.05 -11.21 -10.73
CA GLU A 84 3.09 -10.53 -11.51
C GLU A 84 4.45 -10.83 -10.88
N GLY A 85 5.27 -11.60 -11.58
CA GLY A 85 6.56 -12.06 -11.03
C GLY A 85 6.39 -12.89 -9.76
N SER A 86 6.98 -12.43 -8.67
CA SER A 86 6.95 -13.07 -7.35
C SER A 86 5.88 -12.53 -6.41
N GLN A 87 4.93 -11.72 -6.91
CA GLN A 87 3.94 -11.04 -6.08
C GLN A 87 2.52 -11.18 -6.65
N LEU A 88 1.52 -11.02 -5.78
CA LEU A 88 0.14 -10.85 -6.20
C LEU A 88 -0.16 -9.37 -6.47
N VAL A 89 -1.11 -9.17 -7.36
CA VAL A 89 -1.67 -7.88 -7.71
C VAL A 89 -3.18 -7.95 -7.57
N ALA A 90 -3.76 -7.03 -6.83
CA ALA A 90 -5.19 -6.82 -6.80
C ALA A 90 -5.58 -5.67 -7.72
N ARG A 91 -6.65 -5.86 -8.50
CA ARG A 91 -7.29 -4.80 -9.27
C ARG A 91 -8.70 -4.57 -8.74
N LEU A 92 -9.01 -3.31 -8.45
CA LEU A 92 -10.33 -2.85 -8.01
C LEU A 92 -10.66 -1.54 -8.72
N ALA A 93 -11.76 -1.50 -9.45
CA ALA A 93 -12.22 -0.29 -10.17
C ALA A 93 -11.10 0.38 -11.01
N GLY A 94 -10.30 -0.42 -11.72
CA GLY A 94 -9.20 0.05 -12.55
C GLY A 94 -7.91 0.42 -11.80
N ARG A 95 -7.93 0.39 -10.46
CA ARG A 95 -6.73 0.62 -9.65
C ARG A 95 -5.96 -0.67 -9.44
N LYS A 96 -4.65 -0.59 -9.59
CA LYS A 96 -3.72 -1.70 -9.38
C LYS A 96 -3.03 -1.54 -8.03
N LEU A 97 -3.07 -2.59 -7.21
CA LEU A 97 -2.40 -2.64 -5.90
C LEU A 97 -1.45 -3.82 -5.87
N LEU A 98 -0.19 -3.55 -5.58
CA LEU A 98 0.81 -4.59 -5.36
C LEU A 98 0.66 -5.15 -3.94
N LEU A 99 0.59 -6.47 -3.83
CA LEU A 99 0.36 -7.18 -2.58
C LEU A 99 1.62 -7.89 -2.10
N PHE A 100 1.93 -7.73 -0.84
CA PHE A 100 3.07 -8.34 -0.15
C PHE A 100 2.55 -9.38 0.84
N ALA A 101 3.13 -10.57 0.83
CA ALA A 101 2.72 -11.63 1.73
C ALA A 101 3.24 -11.38 3.16
N GLU A 102 2.36 -11.38 4.14
CA GLU A 102 2.67 -11.38 5.58
C GLU A 102 2.66 -12.80 6.15
N SER A 103 1.82 -13.65 5.58
CA SER A 103 1.72 -15.08 5.85
C SER A 103 1.41 -15.82 4.54
N PRO A 104 1.36 -17.16 4.54
CA PRO A 104 0.91 -17.89 3.35
C PRO A 104 -0.46 -17.45 2.83
N THR A 105 -1.36 -16.99 3.69
CA THR A 105 -2.75 -16.64 3.34
C THR A 105 -3.09 -15.16 3.49
N ARG A 106 -2.21 -14.35 4.08
CA ARG A 106 -2.45 -12.91 4.32
C ARG A 106 -1.50 -12.05 3.54
N PHE A 107 -2.07 -11.03 2.92
CA PHE A 107 -1.37 -10.07 2.07
C PHE A 107 -1.74 -8.65 2.44
N PHE A 108 -0.84 -7.72 2.20
CA PHE A 108 -1.06 -6.30 2.44
C PHE A 108 -0.49 -5.45 1.31
N ALA A 109 -1.04 -4.26 1.13
CA ALA A 109 -0.48 -3.25 0.24
C ALA A 109 0.38 -2.25 1.04
N LYS A 110 1.54 -1.85 0.51
CA LYS A 110 2.42 -0.86 1.16
C LYS A 110 1.94 0.58 0.97
N THR A 111 1.24 0.82 -0.12
CA THR A 111 0.81 2.17 -0.51
C THR A 111 -0.56 2.58 0.02
N THR A 112 -1.29 1.63 0.60
CA THR A 112 -2.64 1.83 1.13
C THR A 112 -2.87 0.91 2.31
N ASP A 113 -3.90 1.17 3.12
CA ASP A 113 -4.28 0.30 4.24
C ASP A 113 -5.20 -0.85 3.78
N VAL A 114 -4.84 -1.47 2.65
CA VAL A 114 -5.55 -2.65 2.13
C VAL A 114 -4.88 -3.92 2.62
N GLN A 115 -5.69 -4.81 3.15
CA GLN A 115 -5.29 -6.17 3.51
C GLN A 115 -6.21 -7.17 2.80
N ILE A 116 -5.64 -8.30 2.41
CA ILE A 116 -6.37 -9.40 1.77
C ILE A 116 -6.00 -10.69 2.48
N GLU A 117 -7.02 -11.45 2.87
CA GLU A 117 -6.87 -12.77 3.43
C GLU A 117 -7.60 -13.79 2.57
N PHE A 118 -6.98 -14.93 2.33
CA PHE A 118 -7.58 -16.07 1.64
C PHE A 118 -7.87 -17.17 2.67
N PRO A 119 -9.08 -17.22 3.25
CA PRO A 119 -9.44 -18.27 4.21
C PRO A 119 -9.35 -19.64 3.57
N GLY A 120 -8.72 -20.59 4.25
CA GLY A 120 -8.50 -21.93 3.69
C GLY A 120 -7.45 -22.01 2.59
N GLY A 121 -6.76 -20.91 2.30
CA GLY A 121 -5.66 -20.88 1.33
C GLY A 121 -4.48 -21.76 1.77
N GLY A 122 -3.67 -22.18 0.79
CA GLY A 122 -2.51 -23.06 1.02
C GLY A 122 -2.76 -24.54 0.74
N GLN A 123 -4.02 -24.97 0.64
CA GLN A 123 -4.41 -26.35 0.31
C GLN A 123 -5.25 -26.43 -0.98
N GLY A 124 -5.12 -25.43 -1.89
CA GLY A 124 -5.87 -25.40 -3.15
C GLY A 124 -6.31 -23.98 -3.51
N LYS A 125 -7.20 -23.90 -4.51
CA LYS A 125 -7.76 -22.61 -4.93
C LYS A 125 -8.84 -22.17 -3.92
N PRO A 126 -8.69 -21.02 -3.26
CA PRO A 126 -9.71 -20.53 -2.34
C PRO A 126 -10.98 -20.12 -3.10
N ASP A 127 -12.13 -20.38 -2.49
CA ASP A 127 -13.45 -20.03 -2.99
C ASP A 127 -13.85 -18.57 -2.72
N ARG A 128 -13.13 -17.93 -1.80
CA ARG A 128 -13.36 -16.55 -1.38
C ARG A 128 -12.08 -15.89 -0.88
N LEU A 129 -12.14 -14.57 -0.78
CA LEU A 129 -11.18 -13.76 -0.04
C LEU A 129 -11.91 -12.78 0.88
N ILE A 130 -11.22 -12.34 1.93
CA ILE A 130 -11.66 -11.23 2.77
C ILE A 130 -10.69 -10.08 2.51
N TRP A 131 -11.23 -8.92 2.18
CA TRP A 131 -10.42 -7.71 2.01
C TRP A 131 -10.91 -6.62 2.95
N SER A 132 -9.97 -5.82 3.45
CA SER A 132 -10.26 -4.71 4.35
C SER A 132 -9.55 -3.45 3.91
N VAL A 133 -10.19 -2.31 4.18
CA VAL A 133 -9.62 -0.97 4.04
C VAL A 133 -9.90 -0.24 5.35
N GLY A 134 -8.85 0.03 6.14
CA GLY A 134 -9.05 0.54 7.50
C GLY A 134 -9.79 -0.46 8.38
N GLU A 135 -10.88 -0.02 9.01
CA GLU A 135 -11.69 -0.86 9.93
C GLU A 135 -12.78 -1.68 9.22
N GLY A 136 -13.01 -1.45 7.92
CA GLY A 136 -14.04 -2.16 7.16
C GLY A 136 -13.52 -3.46 6.55
N ALA A 137 -14.19 -4.59 6.81
CA ALA A 137 -13.91 -5.88 6.18
C ALA A 137 -15.05 -6.30 5.26
N HIS A 138 -14.71 -6.81 4.07
CA HIS A 138 -15.63 -7.25 3.03
C HIS A 138 -15.25 -8.64 2.54
N GLU A 139 -16.24 -9.47 2.29
CA GLU A 139 -16.02 -10.78 1.69
C GLU A 139 -16.28 -10.69 0.18
N ALA A 140 -15.43 -11.33 -0.61
CA ALA A 140 -15.56 -11.47 -2.05
C ALA A 140 -15.44 -12.94 -2.42
N LYS A 141 -16.47 -13.46 -3.10
CA LYS A 141 -16.51 -14.86 -3.56
C LYS A 141 -15.83 -15.00 -4.91
N ARG A 142 -15.14 -16.11 -5.10
CA ARG A 142 -14.52 -16.44 -6.38
C ARG A 142 -15.59 -16.71 -7.42
N THR A 143 -15.48 -16.08 -8.58
CA THR A 143 -16.43 -16.24 -9.70
C THR A 143 -15.82 -17.04 -10.85
N GLN A 144 -14.49 -17.09 -10.94
CA GLN A 144 -13.72 -17.89 -11.94
C GLN A 144 -12.34 -18.24 -11.42
#